data_9c867131adb7a8aa8b06f9ad8969f80f
#
_entry.id   9c867131adb7a8aa8b06f9ad8969f80f
#
_cell.length_a   1.000
_cell.length_b   1.000
_cell.length_c   1.000
_cell.angle_alpha   90.00
_cell.angle_beta   90.00
_cell.angle_gamma   90.00
#
_symmetry.space_group_name_H-M   'P 1'
#
loop_
_entity.id
_entity.type
_entity.pdbx_description
1 polymer ?
#
loop_
_entity_poly.entity_id
_entity_poly.type
_entity_poly.pdbx_seq_one_letter_code
_entity_poly.pdbx_strand_id
1 'polypeptide(L)'
;MARYRAGEAAVPVSQKNQRNVFQKLGRDFTLNKGLYLMALPVVLWYLIFSYAPMPGLAIAFQDFNLYKGFTGSEWVGFENFIRFFSSPYCWRLIRNTFVLSMYSIIFSFPTPIIFALMVNELQNRVFKKTVQTISYMPHFISTVVVCGMICDFCRTDGLFNDIRMLFGASERLSLLSEVDLFRGIFIGSGIWQGMGWSSIIYLATLSSIDPSLYDAAYIDGAGRFQRIWHITLPGIIPVIAVQLIMRLGSVLSVGFEKIILLYNPMTYEKADVISSYIYRYGLQQANYSYGAAVGIFNSVVNIACLVIFNRIVRNLTESSLW
;
A
#
# COMPACT_ATOMS: atom_id res chain seq x y z
N MET A 1 48.36 33.00 55.06
CA MET A 1 49.17 33.44 53.91
C MET A 1 49.32 32.30 52.91
N ALA A 2 49.04 32.55 51.69
CA ALA A 2 49.39 31.97 50.41
C ALA A 2 48.13 31.75 49.50
N ARG A 3 48.01 32.69 48.57
CA ARG A 3 47.05 32.68 47.48
C ARG A 3 47.49 31.63 46.44
N TYR A 4 46.58 30.71 46.05
CA TYR A 4 46.75 29.93 44.85
C TYR A 4 45.69 30.41 43.83
N ARG A 5 46.12 31.17 42.84
CA ARG A 5 45.37 31.48 41.63
C ARG A 5 45.60 30.31 40.65
N ALA A 6 44.64 29.47 40.48
CA ALA A 6 44.58 28.55 39.34
C ALA A 6 44.01 29.30 38.12
N GLY A 7 44.86 29.48 37.12
CA GLY A 7 44.45 30.02 35.82
C GLY A 7 43.61 28.99 35.08
N GLU A 8 42.37 29.33 34.80
CA GLU A 8 41.55 28.60 33.84
C GLU A 8 42.12 28.83 32.43
N ALA A 9 42.75 27.80 31.89
CA ALA A 9 43.11 27.76 30.48
C ALA A 9 41.85 27.62 29.65
N ALA A 10 41.45 28.67 28.99
CA ALA A 10 40.35 28.66 28.02
C ALA A 10 40.65 27.65 26.92
N VAL A 11 39.85 26.58 26.84
CA VAL A 11 39.86 25.61 25.74
C VAL A 11 39.43 26.37 24.48
N PRO A 12 40.23 26.39 23.40
CA PRO A 12 39.83 27.09 22.18
C PRO A 12 38.62 26.41 21.57
N VAL A 13 37.52 27.14 21.46
CA VAL A 13 36.31 26.75 20.74
C VAL A 13 36.72 26.44 19.29
N SER A 14 36.71 25.17 18.93
CA SER A 14 37.00 24.68 17.59
C SER A 14 36.14 25.45 16.60
N GLN A 15 36.71 26.28 15.77
CA GLN A 15 36.08 26.94 14.65
C GLN A 15 35.47 25.87 13.76
N LYS A 16 34.13 25.79 13.76
CA LYS A 16 33.32 24.90 12.90
C LYS A 16 33.58 25.33 11.45
N ASN A 17 34.54 24.65 10.81
CA ASN A 17 35.00 24.91 9.46
C ASN A 17 33.77 24.75 8.52
N GLN A 18 33.24 25.86 7.99
CA GLN A 18 32.17 25.90 6.99
C GLN A 18 32.73 25.41 5.65
N ARG A 19 33.00 24.10 5.55
CA ARG A 19 33.37 23.48 4.28
C ARG A 19 32.16 23.52 3.39
N ASN A 20 32.32 24.07 2.18
CA ASN A 20 31.31 24.10 1.14
C ASN A 20 30.77 22.68 0.94
N VAL A 21 29.41 22.57 0.74
CA VAL A 21 28.71 21.30 0.56
C VAL A 21 29.37 20.43 -0.49
N PHE A 22 29.88 21.04 -1.58
CA PHE A 22 30.60 20.33 -2.66
C PHE A 22 31.92 19.68 -2.19
N GLN A 23 32.67 20.32 -1.29
CA GLN A 23 33.92 19.74 -0.74
C GLN A 23 33.64 18.58 0.21
N LYS A 24 32.52 18.64 0.96
CA LYS A 24 32.08 17.52 1.81
C LYS A 24 31.65 16.34 0.96
N LEU A 25 30.86 16.58 -0.08
CA LEU A 25 30.42 15.54 -1.02
C LEU A 25 31.58 14.87 -1.77
N GLY A 26 32.56 15.67 -2.27
CA GLY A 26 33.74 15.13 -2.95
C GLY A 26 34.59 14.24 -2.05
N ARG A 27 34.78 14.65 -0.78
CA ARG A 27 35.52 13.85 0.21
C ARG A 27 34.74 12.58 0.61
N ASP A 28 33.44 12.69 0.81
CA ASP A 28 32.60 11.55 1.14
C ASP A 28 32.61 10.51 0.01
N PHE A 29 32.50 10.98 -1.25
CA PHE A 29 32.61 10.12 -2.43
C PHE A 29 33.95 9.39 -2.50
N THR A 30 35.07 10.07 -2.19
CA THR A 30 36.40 9.45 -2.21
C THR A 30 36.61 8.43 -1.09
N LEU A 31 36.02 8.66 0.09
CA LEU A 31 36.10 7.75 1.23
C LEU A 31 35.17 6.54 1.09
N ASN A 32 34.02 6.73 0.49
CA ASN A 32 32.95 5.75 0.44
C ASN A 32 32.68 5.23 -1.00
N LYS A 33 33.70 5.15 -1.85
CA LYS A 33 33.57 4.72 -3.26
C LYS A 33 32.80 3.40 -3.43
N GLY A 34 33.02 2.43 -2.55
CA GLY A 34 32.34 1.15 -2.59
C GLY A 34 30.83 1.27 -2.38
N LEU A 35 30.38 2.13 -1.44
CA LEU A 35 28.96 2.37 -1.21
C LEU A 35 28.27 3.03 -2.42
N TYR A 36 28.93 4.04 -3.02
CA TYR A 36 28.40 4.68 -4.23
C TYR A 36 28.35 3.73 -5.41
N LEU A 37 29.35 2.88 -5.57
CA LEU A 37 29.36 1.85 -6.64
C LEU A 37 28.22 0.85 -6.45
N MET A 38 27.94 0.43 -5.22
CA MET A 38 26.81 -0.46 -4.90
C MET A 38 25.45 0.22 -5.08
N ALA A 39 25.34 1.52 -4.80
CA ALA A 39 24.11 2.29 -4.99
C ALA A 39 23.86 2.65 -6.47
N LEU A 40 24.91 2.75 -7.29
CA LEU A 40 24.84 3.21 -8.67
C LEU A 40 23.82 2.46 -9.53
N PRO A 41 23.77 1.10 -9.56
CA PRO A 41 22.77 0.38 -10.33
C PRO A 41 21.34 0.73 -9.97
N VAL A 42 21.07 0.89 -8.67
CA VAL A 42 19.74 1.25 -8.16
C VAL A 42 19.36 2.68 -8.58
N VAL A 43 20.30 3.63 -8.41
CA VAL A 43 20.08 5.03 -8.82
C VAL A 43 19.85 5.13 -10.32
N LEU A 44 20.67 4.44 -11.14
CA LEU A 44 20.50 4.41 -12.59
C LEU A 44 19.15 3.81 -12.99
N TRP A 45 18.75 2.73 -12.34
CA TRP A 45 17.42 2.13 -12.59
C TRP A 45 16.29 3.13 -12.34
N TYR A 46 16.32 3.85 -11.21
CA TYR A 46 15.31 4.89 -10.92
C TYR A 46 15.37 6.04 -11.92
N LEU A 47 16.56 6.51 -12.29
CA LEU A 47 16.70 7.60 -13.25
C LEU A 47 16.14 7.21 -14.62
N ILE A 48 16.42 6.00 -15.11
CA ILE A 48 16.01 5.54 -16.45
C ILE A 48 14.51 5.18 -16.46
N PHE A 49 14.02 4.43 -15.47
CA PHE A 49 12.68 3.83 -15.53
C PHE A 49 11.61 4.62 -14.75
N SER A 50 11.99 5.46 -13.81
CA SER A 50 11.04 6.28 -13.05
C SER A 50 11.08 7.75 -13.43
N TYR A 51 12.27 8.37 -13.49
CA TYR A 51 12.40 9.80 -13.76
C TYR A 51 12.39 10.15 -15.25
N ALA A 52 13.07 9.38 -16.10
CA ALA A 52 13.10 9.68 -17.54
C ALA A 52 11.72 9.64 -18.22
N PRO A 53 10.74 8.80 -17.80
CA PRO A 53 9.38 8.87 -18.35
C PRO A 53 8.53 10.03 -17.84
N MET A 54 8.90 10.72 -16.72
CA MET A 54 8.07 11.78 -16.12
C MET A 54 7.75 12.94 -17.08
N PRO A 55 8.67 13.44 -17.95
CA PRO A 55 8.30 14.42 -18.96
C PRO A 55 7.15 13.98 -19.87
N GLY A 56 6.97 12.65 -20.08
CA GLY A 56 5.84 12.09 -20.80
C GLY A 56 4.47 12.41 -20.19
N LEU A 57 4.41 12.76 -18.90
CA LEU A 57 3.16 13.22 -18.27
C LEU A 57 2.60 14.51 -18.93
N ALA A 58 3.43 15.27 -19.63
CA ALA A 58 2.99 16.47 -20.38
C ALA A 58 1.95 16.13 -21.47
N ILE A 59 1.87 14.88 -21.95
CA ILE A 59 0.81 14.46 -22.89
C ILE A 59 -0.60 14.65 -22.31
N ALA A 60 -0.75 14.71 -20.99
CA ALA A 60 -2.03 15.01 -20.35
C ALA A 60 -2.59 16.40 -20.72
N PHE A 61 -1.70 17.34 -21.12
CA PHE A 61 -2.02 18.70 -21.51
C PHE A 61 -2.01 18.90 -23.04
N GLN A 62 -1.86 17.81 -23.78
CA GLN A 62 -1.84 17.79 -25.24
C GLN A 62 -2.99 16.96 -25.80
N ASP A 63 -3.38 17.19 -27.04
CA ASP A 63 -4.08 16.23 -27.89
C ASP A 63 -3.04 15.35 -28.59
N PHE A 64 -2.55 14.35 -27.85
CA PHE A 64 -1.40 13.54 -28.26
C PHE A 64 -1.73 12.63 -29.43
N ASN A 65 -1.01 12.82 -30.53
CA ASN A 65 -1.10 11.99 -31.71
C ASN A 65 0.21 11.18 -31.89
N LEU A 66 0.08 9.86 -31.93
CA LEU A 66 1.24 8.95 -32.10
C LEU A 66 2.09 9.25 -33.33
N TYR A 67 1.49 9.70 -34.42
CA TYR A 67 2.21 10.00 -35.66
C TYR A 67 2.98 11.32 -35.59
N LYS A 68 2.47 12.30 -34.86
CA LYS A 68 3.10 13.62 -34.67
C LYS A 68 4.14 13.62 -33.55
N GLY A 69 4.05 12.63 -32.65
CA GLY A 69 4.90 12.50 -31.47
C GLY A 69 4.67 13.60 -30.45
N PHE A 70 5.56 13.66 -29.48
CA PHE A 70 5.46 14.56 -28.33
C PHE A 70 5.56 16.05 -28.69
N THR A 71 6.47 16.39 -29.61
CA THR A 71 6.73 17.81 -30.01
C THR A 71 5.76 18.33 -31.06
N GLY A 72 5.14 17.45 -31.85
CA GLY A 72 4.22 17.79 -32.90
C GLY A 72 2.73 17.76 -32.51
N SER A 73 2.43 17.31 -31.32
CA SER A 73 1.05 17.27 -30.81
C SER A 73 0.60 18.63 -30.29
N GLU A 74 -0.68 18.93 -30.45
CA GLU A 74 -1.25 20.22 -30.08
C GLU A 74 -1.42 20.34 -28.55
N TRP A 75 -1.11 21.52 -28.01
CA TRP A 75 -1.32 21.79 -26.59
C TRP A 75 -2.74 22.28 -26.35
N VAL A 76 -3.53 21.49 -25.59
CA VAL A 76 -4.93 21.76 -25.23
C VAL A 76 -5.11 22.19 -23.77
N GLY A 77 -4.02 22.32 -23.03
CA GLY A 77 -4.05 22.72 -21.62
C GLY A 77 -4.85 21.75 -20.74
N PHE A 78 -5.85 22.24 -20.04
CA PHE A 78 -6.64 21.44 -19.09
C PHE A 78 -7.87 20.76 -19.71
N GLU A 79 -8.03 20.73 -21.01
CA GLU A 79 -9.22 20.19 -21.68
C GLU A 79 -9.48 18.73 -21.33
N ASN A 80 -8.45 17.88 -21.29
CA ASN A 80 -8.56 16.47 -20.90
C ASN A 80 -9.06 16.30 -19.45
N PHE A 81 -8.66 17.19 -18.53
CA PHE A 81 -9.15 17.21 -17.16
C PHE A 81 -10.61 17.64 -17.09
N ILE A 82 -10.98 18.72 -17.80
CA ILE A 82 -12.37 19.20 -17.88
C ILE A 82 -13.26 18.10 -18.43
N ARG A 83 -12.83 17.41 -19.48
CA ARG A 83 -13.53 16.26 -20.08
C ARG A 83 -13.75 15.14 -19.07
N PHE A 84 -12.77 14.84 -18.21
CA PHE A 84 -12.92 13.84 -17.16
C PHE A 84 -13.96 14.27 -16.13
N PHE A 85 -13.87 15.50 -15.60
CA PHE A 85 -14.79 15.98 -14.58
C PHE A 85 -16.22 16.18 -15.10
N SER A 86 -16.39 16.45 -16.38
CA SER A 86 -17.70 16.55 -17.05
C SER A 86 -18.26 15.21 -17.47
N SER A 87 -17.47 14.13 -17.35
CA SER A 87 -17.92 12.78 -17.72
C SER A 87 -18.98 12.27 -16.75
N PRO A 88 -20.06 11.62 -17.23
CA PRO A 88 -21.07 11.00 -16.38
C PRO A 88 -20.49 9.86 -15.50
N TYR A 89 -19.30 9.36 -15.86
CA TYR A 89 -18.62 8.29 -15.13
C TYR A 89 -17.76 8.79 -13.97
N CYS A 90 -17.34 10.04 -13.96
CA CYS A 90 -16.37 10.59 -13.01
C CYS A 90 -16.78 10.31 -11.55
N TRP A 91 -17.98 10.69 -11.16
CA TRP A 91 -18.47 10.48 -9.79
C TRP A 91 -18.54 9.00 -9.40
N ARG A 92 -19.02 8.14 -10.31
CA ARG A 92 -19.08 6.69 -10.09
C ARG A 92 -17.69 6.11 -9.85
N LEU A 93 -16.69 6.49 -10.66
CA LEU A 93 -15.32 6.01 -10.55
C LEU A 93 -14.68 6.42 -9.24
N ILE A 94 -14.80 7.71 -8.86
CA ILE A 94 -14.27 8.22 -7.60
C ILE A 94 -14.94 7.50 -6.42
N ARG A 95 -16.28 7.42 -6.41
CA ARG A 95 -17.05 6.73 -5.36
C ARG A 95 -16.64 5.27 -5.23
N ASN A 96 -16.57 4.53 -6.33
CA ASN A 96 -16.23 3.11 -6.30
C ASN A 96 -14.80 2.88 -5.83
N THR A 97 -13.84 3.68 -6.32
CA THR A 97 -12.44 3.61 -5.89
C THR A 97 -12.34 3.86 -4.39
N PHE A 98 -13.00 4.91 -3.89
CA PHE A 98 -12.99 5.26 -2.48
C PHE A 98 -13.66 4.19 -1.62
N VAL A 99 -14.86 3.72 -1.99
CA VAL A 99 -15.60 2.70 -1.22
C VAL A 99 -14.83 1.38 -1.17
N LEU A 100 -14.26 0.94 -2.29
CA LEU A 100 -13.49 -0.30 -2.35
C LEU A 100 -12.21 -0.20 -1.50
N SER A 101 -11.56 0.97 -1.49
CA SER A 101 -10.42 1.27 -0.63
C SER A 101 -10.81 1.27 0.84
N MET A 102 -11.94 1.90 1.21
CA MET A 102 -12.42 1.89 2.59
C MET A 102 -12.74 0.48 3.07
N TYR A 103 -13.38 -0.34 2.25
CA TYR A 103 -13.60 -1.75 2.57
C TYR A 103 -12.28 -2.51 2.76
N SER A 104 -11.28 -2.25 1.91
CA SER A 104 -9.96 -2.83 2.06
C SER A 104 -9.27 -2.39 3.37
N ILE A 105 -9.39 -1.12 3.76
CA ILE A 105 -8.84 -0.62 5.03
C ILE A 105 -9.57 -1.21 6.22
N ILE A 106 -10.90 -1.29 6.18
CA ILE A 106 -11.71 -1.77 7.32
C ILE A 106 -11.56 -3.28 7.52
N PHE A 107 -11.51 -4.07 6.44
CA PHE A 107 -11.53 -5.53 6.52
C PHE A 107 -10.16 -6.17 6.26
N SER A 108 -9.43 -5.73 5.22
CA SER A 108 -8.16 -6.37 4.86
C SER A 108 -6.99 -5.90 5.73
N PHE A 109 -7.00 -4.65 6.21
CA PHE A 109 -5.90 -4.13 7.02
C PHE A 109 -5.85 -4.72 8.44
N PRO A 110 -6.96 -4.86 9.21
CA PRO A 110 -6.90 -5.45 10.54
C PRO A 110 -6.64 -6.96 10.54
N THR A 111 -7.01 -7.66 9.47
CA THR A 111 -6.94 -9.13 9.42
C THR A 111 -5.52 -9.69 9.64
N PRO A 112 -4.44 -9.19 9.01
CA PRO A 112 -3.07 -9.62 9.28
C PRO A 112 -2.61 -9.34 10.72
N ILE A 113 -3.11 -8.27 11.33
CA ILE A 113 -2.79 -7.90 12.72
C ILE A 113 -3.42 -8.91 13.67
N ILE A 114 -4.72 -9.17 13.50
CA ILE A 114 -5.46 -10.16 14.28
C ILE A 114 -4.81 -11.54 14.11
N PHE A 115 -4.49 -11.92 12.88
CA PHE A 115 -3.82 -13.20 12.60
C PHE A 115 -2.46 -13.28 13.29
N ALA A 116 -1.64 -12.21 13.25
CA ALA A 116 -0.35 -12.19 13.94
C ALA A 116 -0.48 -12.34 15.46
N LEU A 117 -1.45 -11.64 16.07
CA LEU A 117 -1.75 -11.77 17.50
C LEU A 117 -2.17 -13.20 17.85
N MET A 118 -3.06 -13.81 17.07
CA MET A 118 -3.49 -15.21 17.28
C MET A 118 -2.33 -16.20 17.17
N VAL A 119 -1.50 -16.06 16.13
CA VAL A 119 -0.33 -16.91 15.90
C VAL A 119 0.73 -16.72 17.00
N ASN A 120 0.87 -15.51 17.53
CA ASN A 120 1.80 -15.23 18.62
C ASN A 120 1.45 -15.98 19.90
N GLU A 121 0.16 -16.17 20.19
CA GLU A 121 -0.34 -16.91 21.36
C GLU A 121 -0.18 -18.44 21.26
N LEU A 122 0.18 -18.98 20.09
CA LEU A 122 0.36 -20.43 19.93
C LEU A 122 1.66 -20.89 20.59
N GLN A 123 1.51 -21.79 21.57
CA GLN A 123 2.64 -22.36 22.33
C GLN A 123 3.35 -23.50 21.58
N ASN A 124 2.59 -24.32 20.86
CA ASN A 124 3.16 -25.43 20.10
C ASN A 124 3.90 -24.92 18.86
N ARG A 125 5.22 -25.04 18.86
CA ARG A 125 6.09 -24.56 17.78
C ARG A 125 5.81 -25.21 16.43
N VAL A 126 5.48 -26.50 16.42
CA VAL A 126 5.19 -27.22 15.17
C VAL A 126 3.88 -26.71 14.58
N PHE A 127 2.84 -26.62 15.40
CA PHE A 127 1.54 -26.10 14.97
C PHE A 127 1.64 -24.63 14.49
N LYS A 128 2.35 -23.79 15.25
CA LYS A 128 2.62 -22.39 14.87
C LYS A 128 3.26 -22.31 13.47
N LYS A 129 4.34 -23.09 13.24
CA LYS A 129 5.03 -23.11 11.95
C LYS A 129 4.13 -23.61 10.82
N THR A 130 3.33 -24.66 11.07
CA THR A 130 2.38 -25.19 10.08
C THR A 130 1.34 -24.15 9.69
N VAL A 131 0.70 -23.49 10.66
CA VAL A 131 -0.29 -22.44 10.41
C VAL A 131 0.33 -21.29 9.60
N GLN A 132 1.52 -20.84 9.96
CA GLN A 132 2.24 -19.80 9.21
C GLN A 132 2.52 -20.24 7.78
N THR A 133 3.08 -21.44 7.57
CA THR A 133 3.43 -21.94 6.24
C THR A 133 2.18 -22.03 5.35
N ILE A 134 1.10 -22.63 5.83
CA ILE A 134 -0.15 -22.75 5.06
C ILE A 134 -0.74 -21.39 4.72
N SER A 135 -0.72 -20.44 5.66
CA SER A 135 -1.28 -19.10 5.45
C SER A 135 -0.43 -18.22 4.54
N TYR A 136 0.89 -18.51 4.42
CA TYR A 136 1.77 -17.77 3.51
C TYR A 136 1.68 -18.26 2.07
N MET A 137 1.38 -19.54 1.85
CA MET A 137 1.37 -20.18 0.52
C MET A 137 0.52 -19.44 -0.53
N PRO A 138 -0.72 -18.97 -0.23
CA PRO A 138 -1.53 -18.29 -1.24
C PRO A 138 -0.89 -17.04 -1.84
N HIS A 139 -0.03 -16.36 -1.08
CA HIS A 139 0.67 -15.16 -1.56
C HIS A 139 1.61 -15.44 -2.74
N PHE A 140 2.18 -16.63 -2.84
CA PHE A 140 3.10 -17.02 -3.91
C PHE A 140 2.40 -17.45 -5.20
N ILE A 141 1.07 -17.59 -5.16
CA ILE A 141 0.27 -17.88 -6.35
C ILE A 141 0.06 -16.56 -7.10
N SER A 142 0.28 -16.56 -8.42
CA SER A 142 0.08 -15.35 -9.21
C SER A 142 -1.37 -14.85 -9.14
N THR A 143 -1.57 -13.54 -9.19
CA THR A 143 -2.91 -12.92 -9.17
C THR A 143 -3.81 -13.47 -10.28
N VAL A 144 -3.25 -13.75 -11.46
CA VAL A 144 -3.99 -14.31 -12.59
C VAL A 144 -4.57 -15.69 -12.25
N VAL A 145 -3.74 -16.57 -11.67
CA VAL A 145 -4.20 -17.92 -11.27
C VAL A 145 -5.23 -17.84 -10.16
N VAL A 146 -5.02 -16.99 -9.14
CA VAL A 146 -5.98 -16.77 -8.07
C VAL A 146 -7.31 -16.27 -8.62
N CYS A 147 -7.29 -15.29 -9.52
CA CYS A 147 -8.50 -14.78 -10.13
C CYS A 147 -9.20 -15.83 -10.99
N GLY A 148 -8.44 -16.65 -11.74
CA GLY A 148 -9.01 -17.80 -12.48
C GLY A 148 -9.73 -18.78 -11.58
N MET A 149 -9.12 -19.20 -10.46
CA MET A 149 -9.76 -20.06 -9.45
C MET A 149 -11.03 -19.42 -8.88
N ILE A 150 -11.02 -18.11 -8.60
CA ILE A 150 -12.19 -17.39 -8.09
C ILE A 150 -13.29 -17.37 -9.15
N CYS A 151 -12.94 -17.11 -10.42
CA CYS A 151 -13.90 -17.16 -11.53
C CYS A 151 -14.57 -18.52 -11.60
N ASP A 152 -13.81 -19.62 -11.55
CA ASP A 152 -14.34 -20.99 -11.59
C ASP A 152 -15.22 -21.29 -10.37
N PHE A 153 -14.81 -20.91 -9.17
CA PHE A 153 -15.59 -21.12 -7.95
C PHE A 153 -16.87 -20.31 -7.90
N CYS A 154 -16.91 -19.15 -8.58
CA CYS A 154 -18.06 -18.25 -8.64
C CYS A 154 -19.05 -18.57 -9.78
N ARG A 155 -18.74 -19.53 -10.67
CA ARG A 155 -19.66 -19.95 -11.74
C ARG A 155 -20.93 -20.56 -11.16
N THR A 156 -21.96 -20.64 -11.99
CA THR A 156 -23.24 -21.28 -11.61
C THR A 156 -23.07 -22.73 -11.18
N ASP A 157 -22.15 -23.46 -11.79
CA ASP A 157 -21.76 -24.84 -11.47
C ASP A 157 -20.54 -24.92 -10.51
N GLY A 158 -20.11 -23.80 -9.95
CA GLY A 158 -18.91 -23.68 -9.13
C GLY A 158 -19.14 -24.01 -7.64
N LEU A 159 -18.00 -24.26 -6.95
CA LEU A 159 -17.96 -24.67 -5.54
C LEU A 159 -18.75 -23.75 -4.59
N PHE A 160 -18.70 -22.43 -4.80
CA PHE A 160 -19.42 -21.50 -3.91
C PHE A 160 -20.93 -21.63 -4.05
N ASN A 161 -21.45 -21.99 -5.22
CA ASN A 161 -22.85 -22.31 -5.38
C ASN A 161 -23.22 -23.65 -4.74
N ASP A 162 -22.35 -24.67 -4.80
CA ASP A 162 -22.58 -25.93 -4.12
C ASP A 162 -22.72 -25.71 -2.61
N ILE A 163 -21.81 -24.91 -2.03
CA ILE A 163 -21.88 -24.53 -0.62
C ILE A 163 -23.16 -23.76 -0.31
N ARG A 164 -23.54 -22.76 -1.14
CA ARG A 164 -24.78 -21.99 -0.96
C ARG A 164 -26.02 -22.87 -0.98
N MET A 165 -26.07 -23.84 -1.90
CA MET A 165 -27.20 -24.79 -1.99
C MET A 165 -27.29 -25.67 -0.74
N LEU A 166 -26.14 -26.09 -0.17
CA LEU A 166 -26.11 -26.84 1.10
C LEU A 166 -26.66 -26.01 2.28
N PHE A 167 -26.50 -24.67 2.24
CA PHE A 167 -27.06 -23.76 3.24
C PHE A 167 -28.46 -23.25 2.91
N GLY A 168 -29.17 -23.86 1.93
CA GLY A 168 -30.57 -23.60 1.67
C GLY A 168 -30.83 -22.48 0.64
N ALA A 169 -29.88 -22.13 -0.20
CA ALA A 169 -30.15 -21.23 -1.30
C ALA A 169 -31.12 -21.85 -2.29
N SER A 170 -32.08 -21.07 -2.81
CA SER A 170 -33.12 -21.52 -3.73
C SER A 170 -32.64 -21.73 -5.16
N GLU A 171 -31.60 -21.01 -5.58
CA GLU A 171 -31.09 -21.02 -6.95
C GLU A 171 -29.59 -20.81 -7.04
N ARG A 172 -28.98 -21.24 -8.14
CA ARG A 172 -27.58 -21.01 -8.49
C ARG A 172 -27.42 -19.71 -9.24
N LEU A 173 -26.42 -18.90 -8.87
CA LEU A 173 -26.17 -17.59 -9.45
C LEU A 173 -24.76 -17.53 -10.07
N SER A 174 -24.59 -16.74 -11.11
CA SER A 174 -23.25 -16.32 -11.55
C SER A 174 -22.74 -15.24 -10.59
N LEU A 175 -22.04 -15.63 -9.51
CA LEU A 175 -21.74 -14.75 -8.38
C LEU A 175 -20.91 -13.52 -8.77
N LEU A 176 -20.05 -13.62 -9.78
CA LEU A 176 -19.28 -12.47 -10.31
C LEU A 176 -20.10 -11.56 -11.23
N SER A 177 -21.29 -11.96 -11.63
CA SER A 177 -22.22 -11.11 -12.39
C SER A 177 -23.14 -10.32 -11.47
N GLU A 178 -23.21 -10.69 -10.20
CA GLU A 178 -24.00 -10.01 -9.18
C GLU A 178 -23.28 -8.75 -8.69
N VAL A 179 -23.86 -7.59 -8.96
CA VAL A 179 -23.28 -6.26 -8.64
C VAL A 179 -22.98 -6.12 -7.15
N ASP A 180 -23.84 -6.68 -6.29
CA ASP A 180 -23.70 -6.57 -4.83
C ASP A 180 -22.62 -7.47 -4.24
N LEU A 181 -22.33 -8.59 -4.88
CA LEU A 181 -21.36 -9.57 -4.39
C LEU A 181 -19.93 -9.23 -4.77
N PHE A 182 -19.72 -8.44 -5.83
CA PHE A 182 -18.38 -8.15 -6.36
C PHE A 182 -17.40 -7.66 -5.27
N ARG A 183 -17.82 -6.69 -4.47
CA ARG A 183 -16.93 -6.10 -3.43
C ARG A 183 -16.54 -7.12 -2.36
N GLY A 184 -17.50 -7.95 -1.94
CA GLY A 184 -17.27 -9.03 -0.98
C GLY A 184 -16.26 -10.06 -1.51
N ILE A 185 -16.45 -10.50 -2.75
CA ILE A 185 -15.55 -11.47 -3.42
C ILE A 185 -14.16 -10.86 -3.59
N PHE A 186 -14.06 -9.62 -4.03
CA PHE A 186 -12.80 -8.92 -4.21
C PHE A 186 -12.01 -8.79 -2.90
N ILE A 187 -12.66 -8.34 -1.83
CA ILE A 187 -12.04 -8.16 -0.52
C ILE A 187 -11.72 -9.50 0.13
N GLY A 188 -12.67 -10.43 0.17
CA GLY A 188 -12.48 -11.75 0.79
C GLY A 188 -11.34 -12.54 0.17
N SER A 189 -11.29 -12.57 -1.16
CA SER A 189 -10.20 -13.24 -1.88
C SER A 189 -8.85 -12.53 -1.67
N GLY A 190 -8.84 -11.19 -1.51
CA GLY A 190 -7.64 -10.44 -1.17
C GLY A 190 -7.12 -10.74 0.24
N ILE A 191 -8.01 -10.88 1.20
CA ILE A 191 -7.67 -11.29 2.57
C ILE A 191 -7.07 -12.70 2.55
N TRP A 192 -7.74 -13.64 1.89
CA TRP A 192 -7.23 -15.02 1.79
C TRP A 192 -5.82 -15.07 1.17
N GLN A 193 -5.58 -14.34 0.09
CA GLN A 193 -4.29 -14.35 -0.59
C GLN A 193 -3.20 -13.63 0.21
N GLY A 194 -3.52 -12.54 0.91
CA GLY A 194 -2.50 -11.62 1.47
C GLY A 194 -2.33 -11.65 2.99
N MET A 195 -3.31 -12.16 3.73
CA MET A 195 -3.34 -12.09 5.20
C MET A 195 -2.07 -12.66 5.85
N GLY A 196 -1.68 -13.87 5.43
CA GLY A 196 -0.52 -14.54 6.01
C GLY A 196 0.76 -13.77 5.76
N TRP A 197 1.04 -13.40 4.51
CA TRP A 197 2.24 -12.66 4.14
C TRP A 197 2.33 -11.31 4.87
N SER A 198 1.24 -10.56 4.87
CA SER A 198 1.19 -9.25 5.53
C SER A 198 1.34 -9.34 7.05
N SER A 199 1.11 -10.50 7.66
CA SER A 199 1.29 -10.71 9.10
C SER A 199 2.76 -10.82 9.53
N ILE A 200 3.68 -11.07 8.59
CA ILE A 200 5.10 -11.31 8.90
C ILE A 200 5.73 -10.10 9.60
N ILE A 201 5.43 -8.89 9.14
CA ILE A 201 5.98 -7.68 9.74
C ILE A 201 5.53 -7.50 11.19
N TYR A 202 4.26 -7.82 11.48
CA TYR A 202 3.73 -7.76 12.84
C TYR A 202 4.33 -8.84 13.72
N LEU A 203 4.48 -10.07 13.21
CA LEU A 203 5.13 -11.18 13.94
C LEU A 203 6.60 -10.88 14.23
N ALA A 204 7.32 -10.25 13.32
CA ALA A 204 8.70 -9.81 13.55
C ALA A 204 8.77 -8.76 14.67
N THR A 205 7.88 -7.77 14.65
CA THR A 205 7.79 -6.75 15.71
C THR A 205 7.39 -7.37 17.05
N LEU A 206 6.43 -8.29 17.07
CA LEU A 206 6.04 -9.01 18.28
C LEU A 206 7.19 -9.77 18.91
N SER A 207 8.09 -10.31 18.08
CA SER A 207 9.28 -11.04 18.55
C SER A 207 10.35 -10.13 19.17
N SER A 208 10.27 -8.82 18.97
CA SER A 208 11.21 -7.82 19.53
C SER A 208 10.74 -7.22 20.86
N ILE A 209 9.53 -7.52 21.30
CA ILE A 209 9.01 -7.07 22.59
C ILE A 209 9.77 -7.81 23.72
N ASP A 210 10.21 -7.05 24.73
CA ASP A 210 10.96 -7.60 25.86
C ASP A 210 10.14 -8.66 26.62
N PRO A 211 10.61 -9.93 26.71
CA PRO A 211 9.93 -10.98 27.44
C PRO A 211 9.66 -10.65 28.92
N SER A 212 10.53 -9.81 29.54
CA SER A 212 10.38 -9.43 30.95
C SER A 212 9.05 -8.72 31.26
N LEU A 213 8.47 -8.02 30.26
CA LEU A 213 7.15 -7.39 30.40
C LEU A 213 6.04 -8.43 30.56
N TYR A 214 6.15 -9.57 29.86
CA TYR A 214 5.20 -10.66 29.99
C TYR A 214 5.36 -11.41 31.31
N ASP A 215 6.60 -11.57 31.77
CA ASP A 215 6.90 -12.21 33.05
C ASP A 215 6.37 -11.37 34.23
N ALA A 216 6.58 -10.06 34.22
CA ALA A 216 6.02 -9.14 35.20
C ALA A 216 4.50 -9.20 35.23
N ALA A 217 3.85 -9.11 34.05
CA ALA A 217 2.39 -9.20 33.95
C ALA A 217 1.85 -10.58 34.42
N TYR A 218 2.63 -11.66 34.25
CA TYR A 218 2.24 -12.96 34.75
C TYR A 218 2.27 -13.01 36.28
N ILE A 219 3.28 -12.41 36.91
CA ILE A 219 3.40 -12.30 38.38
C ILE A 219 2.24 -11.45 38.93
N ASP A 220 1.85 -10.38 38.23
CA ASP A 220 0.71 -9.52 38.58
C ASP A 220 -0.66 -10.20 38.34
N GLY A 221 -0.71 -11.44 37.87
CA GLY A 221 -1.92 -12.20 37.62
C GLY A 221 -2.68 -11.81 36.35
N ALA A 222 -2.05 -11.09 35.43
CA ALA A 222 -2.68 -10.66 34.19
C ALA A 222 -3.03 -11.84 33.28
N GLY A 223 -4.31 -11.95 32.89
CA GLY A 223 -4.80 -12.90 31.91
C GLY A 223 -4.30 -12.64 30.48
N ARG A 224 -4.53 -13.61 29.57
CA ARG A 224 -4.07 -13.50 28.16
C ARG A 224 -4.57 -12.25 27.47
N PHE A 225 -5.87 -11.91 27.57
CA PHE A 225 -6.44 -10.72 26.96
C PHE A 225 -5.85 -9.40 27.51
N GLN A 226 -5.57 -9.36 28.81
CA GLN A 226 -4.94 -8.20 29.45
C GLN A 226 -3.52 -8.00 28.90
N ARG A 227 -2.72 -9.06 28.76
CA ARG A 227 -1.38 -9.00 28.18
C ARG A 227 -1.42 -8.57 26.70
N ILE A 228 -2.36 -9.12 25.91
CA ILE A 228 -2.54 -8.69 24.52
C ILE A 228 -2.85 -7.20 24.44
N TRP A 229 -3.76 -6.71 25.27
CA TRP A 229 -4.24 -5.35 25.20
C TRP A 229 -3.26 -4.29 25.75
N HIS A 230 -2.51 -4.65 26.81
CA HIS A 230 -1.64 -3.68 27.49
C HIS A 230 -0.15 -3.81 27.17
N ILE A 231 0.31 -4.95 26.61
CA ILE A 231 1.72 -5.16 26.27
C ILE A 231 1.86 -5.40 24.76
N THR A 232 1.19 -6.43 24.25
CA THR A 232 1.38 -6.92 22.89
C THR A 232 0.92 -5.89 21.85
N LEU A 233 -0.30 -5.41 21.97
CA LEU A 233 -0.88 -4.43 21.01
C LEU A 233 -0.16 -3.09 21.05
N PRO A 234 0.09 -2.46 22.23
CA PRO A 234 0.89 -1.24 22.31
C PRO A 234 2.28 -1.39 21.71
N GLY A 235 2.93 -2.53 21.90
CA GLY A 235 4.27 -2.80 21.34
C GLY A 235 4.34 -2.78 19.81
N ILE A 236 3.22 -3.04 19.12
CA ILE A 236 3.18 -3.02 17.65
C ILE A 236 2.49 -1.78 17.06
N ILE A 237 1.90 -0.90 17.89
CA ILE A 237 1.22 0.32 17.43
C ILE A 237 2.09 1.16 16.48
N PRO A 238 3.40 1.40 16.71
CA PRO A 238 4.22 2.18 15.79
C PRO A 238 4.25 1.58 14.37
N VAL A 239 4.36 0.25 14.26
CA VAL A 239 4.35 -0.44 12.96
C VAL A 239 2.95 -0.39 12.33
N ILE A 240 1.89 -0.57 13.11
CA ILE A 240 0.51 -0.41 12.65
C ILE A 240 0.30 1.00 12.07
N ALA A 241 0.76 2.03 12.78
CA ALA A 241 0.63 3.43 12.37
C ALA A 241 1.33 3.69 11.02
N VAL A 242 2.58 3.25 10.86
CA VAL A 242 3.32 3.40 9.60
C VAL A 242 2.63 2.66 8.45
N GLN A 243 2.23 1.41 8.66
CA GLN A 243 1.52 0.63 7.64
C GLN A 243 0.17 1.25 7.26
N LEU A 244 -0.55 1.82 8.23
CA LEU A 244 -1.82 2.50 7.98
C LEU A 244 -1.61 3.78 7.16
N ILE A 245 -0.58 4.59 7.47
CA ILE A 245 -0.26 5.79 6.69
C ILE A 245 0.05 5.42 5.24
N MET A 246 0.88 4.40 5.02
CA MET A 246 1.21 3.94 3.67
C MET A 246 -0.04 3.45 2.92
N ARG A 247 -0.94 2.74 3.59
CA ARG A 247 -2.20 2.26 2.99
C ARG A 247 -3.15 3.39 2.65
N LEU A 248 -3.27 4.38 3.53
CA LEU A 248 -4.09 5.57 3.32
C LEU A 248 -3.51 6.49 2.23
N GLY A 249 -2.17 6.54 2.11
CA GLY A 249 -1.49 7.27 1.04
C GLY A 249 -1.73 6.70 -0.37
N SER A 250 -2.21 5.46 -0.47
CA SER A 250 -2.55 4.80 -1.74
C SER A 250 -4.04 4.52 -1.89
N VAL A 251 -4.88 5.34 -1.25
CA VAL A 251 -6.33 5.11 -1.15
C VAL A 251 -7.06 5.04 -2.50
N LEU A 252 -6.59 5.76 -3.52
CA LEU A 252 -7.16 5.68 -4.87
C LEU A 252 -6.44 4.65 -5.77
N SER A 253 -5.48 3.90 -5.24
CA SER A 253 -4.74 2.86 -5.97
C SER A 253 -5.24 1.48 -5.54
N VAL A 254 -6.45 1.13 -5.96
CA VAL A 254 -7.04 -0.18 -5.68
C VAL A 254 -6.55 -1.20 -6.71
N GLY A 255 -6.15 -2.38 -6.25
CA GLY A 255 -5.58 -3.50 -7.01
C GLY A 255 -6.06 -3.67 -8.46
N PHE A 256 -5.46 -2.91 -9.36
CA PHE A 256 -5.81 -2.80 -10.78
C PHE A 256 -5.90 -4.16 -11.48
N GLU A 257 -4.84 -4.98 -11.35
CA GLU A 257 -4.75 -6.28 -12.01
C GLU A 257 -5.92 -7.21 -11.62
N LYS A 258 -6.19 -7.28 -10.32
CA LYS A 258 -7.27 -8.11 -9.79
C LYS A 258 -8.65 -7.62 -10.21
N ILE A 259 -8.86 -6.30 -10.31
CA ILE A 259 -10.13 -5.74 -10.77
C ILE A 259 -10.39 -6.12 -12.22
N ILE A 260 -9.40 -5.94 -13.11
CA ILE A 260 -9.53 -6.27 -14.55
C ILE A 260 -9.80 -7.75 -14.76
N LEU A 261 -9.26 -8.62 -13.92
CA LEU A 261 -9.46 -10.06 -14.04
C LEU A 261 -10.79 -10.56 -13.50
N LEU A 262 -11.42 -9.81 -12.58
CA LEU A 262 -12.65 -10.24 -11.92
C LEU A 262 -13.90 -9.47 -12.38
N TYR A 263 -13.77 -8.22 -12.87
CA TYR A 263 -14.91 -7.40 -13.24
C TYR A 263 -15.48 -7.82 -14.62
N ASN A 264 -16.73 -7.47 -14.85
CA ASN A 264 -17.39 -7.61 -16.16
C ASN A 264 -18.34 -6.41 -16.39
N PRO A 265 -18.87 -6.20 -17.61
CA PRO A 265 -19.76 -5.08 -17.90
C PRO A 265 -20.99 -4.99 -16.98
N MET A 266 -21.50 -6.12 -16.49
CA MET A 266 -22.68 -6.14 -15.59
C MET A 266 -22.35 -5.56 -14.21
N THR A 267 -21.10 -5.70 -13.76
CA THR A 267 -20.66 -5.23 -12.44
C THR A 267 -20.01 -3.86 -12.45
N TYR A 268 -19.84 -3.20 -13.60
CA TYR A 268 -19.19 -1.87 -13.68
C TYR A 268 -19.80 -0.81 -12.75
N GLU A 269 -21.05 -0.95 -12.37
CA GLU A 269 -21.69 -0.02 -11.44
C GLU A 269 -20.95 0.07 -10.10
N LYS A 270 -20.45 -1.06 -9.58
CA LYS A 270 -19.74 -1.15 -8.28
C LYS A 270 -18.28 -1.58 -8.37
N ALA A 271 -17.88 -2.14 -9.51
CA ALA A 271 -16.54 -2.68 -9.75
C ALA A 271 -15.59 -1.74 -10.48
N ASP A 272 -16.12 -0.86 -11.36
CA ASP A 272 -15.30 0.02 -12.19
C ASP A 272 -14.68 1.13 -11.33
N VAL A 273 -13.36 1.23 -11.36
CA VAL A 273 -12.55 2.17 -10.59
C VAL A 273 -11.69 3.03 -11.51
N ILE A 274 -11.03 4.06 -10.95
CA ILE A 274 -10.20 4.98 -11.75
C ILE A 274 -9.13 4.24 -12.56
N SER A 275 -8.45 3.27 -11.96
CA SER A 275 -7.37 2.52 -12.63
C SER A 275 -7.89 1.61 -13.77
N SER A 276 -9.03 0.94 -13.61
CA SER A 276 -9.64 0.14 -14.68
C SER A 276 -10.17 1.01 -15.83
N TYR A 277 -10.66 2.19 -15.50
CA TYR A 277 -11.11 3.18 -16.47
C TYR A 277 -9.94 3.73 -17.31
N ILE A 278 -8.82 4.09 -16.66
CA ILE A 278 -7.59 4.53 -17.35
C ILE A 278 -7.12 3.45 -18.33
N TYR A 279 -7.13 2.20 -17.91
CA TYR A 279 -6.74 1.09 -18.78
C TYR A 279 -7.65 0.97 -20.02
N ARG A 280 -8.96 0.97 -19.79
CA ARG A 280 -9.94 0.77 -20.86
C ARG A 280 -9.98 1.97 -21.83
N TYR A 281 -10.08 3.19 -21.31
CA TYR A 281 -10.18 4.38 -22.15
C TYR A 281 -8.83 4.94 -22.58
N GLY A 282 -7.82 4.89 -21.72
CA GLY A 282 -6.49 5.43 -22.02
C GLY A 282 -5.65 4.50 -22.88
N LEU A 283 -5.56 3.21 -22.54
CA LEU A 283 -4.69 2.27 -23.24
C LEU A 283 -5.43 1.49 -24.34
N GLN A 284 -6.55 0.83 -24.04
CA GLN A 284 -7.23 -0.01 -25.03
C GLN A 284 -7.86 0.82 -26.16
N GLN A 285 -8.38 2.01 -25.87
CA GLN A 285 -8.91 2.94 -26.89
C GLN A 285 -7.85 3.93 -27.42
N ALA A 286 -6.58 3.75 -27.05
CA ALA A 286 -5.46 4.59 -27.49
C ALA A 286 -5.64 6.11 -27.21
N ASN A 287 -6.45 6.47 -26.20
CA ASN A 287 -6.64 7.87 -25.79
C ASN A 287 -5.66 8.25 -24.68
N TYR A 288 -4.37 8.27 -25.04
CA TYR A 288 -3.27 8.40 -24.08
C TYR A 288 -3.30 9.69 -23.30
N SER A 289 -3.66 10.81 -23.92
CA SER A 289 -3.77 12.13 -23.28
C SER A 289 -4.80 12.15 -22.17
N TYR A 290 -5.97 11.61 -22.45
CA TYR A 290 -7.05 11.50 -21.48
C TYR A 290 -6.68 10.55 -20.34
N GLY A 291 -6.11 9.38 -20.66
CA GLY A 291 -5.61 8.43 -19.67
C GLY A 291 -4.55 9.03 -18.75
N ALA A 292 -3.61 9.81 -19.32
CA ALA A 292 -2.57 10.50 -18.56
C ALA A 292 -3.16 11.57 -17.63
N ALA A 293 -4.14 12.36 -18.10
CA ALA A 293 -4.81 13.38 -17.30
C ALA A 293 -5.53 12.76 -16.08
N VAL A 294 -6.27 11.66 -16.29
CA VAL A 294 -6.93 10.93 -15.20
C VAL A 294 -5.91 10.30 -14.25
N GLY A 295 -4.78 9.82 -14.77
CA GLY A 295 -3.65 9.29 -13.98
C GLY A 295 -2.99 10.34 -13.10
N ILE A 296 -2.75 11.56 -13.63
CA ILE A 296 -2.23 12.70 -12.86
C ILE A 296 -3.22 13.08 -11.75
N PHE A 297 -4.51 13.20 -12.06
CA PHE A 297 -5.53 13.45 -11.04
C PHE A 297 -5.47 12.41 -9.90
N ASN A 298 -5.46 11.13 -10.25
CA ASN A 298 -5.35 10.04 -9.28
C ASN A 298 -4.09 10.18 -8.39
N SER A 299 -2.94 10.51 -8.99
CA SER A 299 -1.67 10.69 -8.28
C SER A 299 -1.68 11.89 -7.34
N VAL A 300 -2.24 13.03 -7.78
CA VAL A 300 -2.37 14.24 -6.96
C VAL A 300 -3.23 13.98 -5.73
N VAL A 301 -4.38 13.31 -5.91
CA VAL A 301 -5.25 12.96 -4.78
C VAL A 301 -4.56 11.99 -3.83
N ASN A 302 -3.83 10.98 -4.32
CA ASN A 302 -3.07 10.06 -3.47
C ASN A 302 -2.00 10.80 -2.65
N ILE A 303 -1.24 11.73 -3.26
CA ILE A 303 -0.24 12.56 -2.56
C ILE A 303 -0.92 13.41 -1.49
N ALA A 304 -2.04 14.07 -1.82
CA ALA A 304 -2.78 14.86 -0.85
C ALA A 304 -3.26 14.01 0.33
N CYS A 305 -3.82 12.84 0.07
CA CYS A 305 -4.22 11.88 1.10
C CYS A 305 -3.02 11.47 1.97
N LEU A 306 -1.88 11.11 1.35
CA LEU A 306 -0.67 10.73 2.08
C LEU A 306 -0.22 11.82 3.06
N VAL A 307 -0.14 13.07 2.60
CA VAL A 307 0.27 14.22 3.42
C VAL A 307 -0.72 14.47 4.57
N ILE A 308 -2.02 14.46 4.26
CA ILE A 308 -3.09 14.68 5.26
C ILE A 308 -3.06 13.58 6.32
N PHE A 309 -3.05 12.32 5.91
CA PHE A 309 -3.07 11.19 6.84
C PHE A 309 -1.77 11.05 7.63
N ASN A 310 -0.61 11.31 7.03
CA ASN A 310 0.66 11.35 7.76
C ASN A 310 0.60 12.40 8.89
N ARG A 311 0.02 13.58 8.60
CA ARG A 311 -0.12 14.65 9.60
C ARG A 311 -1.09 14.27 10.73
N ILE A 312 -2.21 13.62 10.39
CA ILE A 312 -3.19 13.15 11.38
C ILE A 312 -2.58 12.07 12.28
N VAL A 313 -1.94 11.06 11.70
CA VAL A 313 -1.37 9.93 12.47
C VAL A 313 -0.21 10.41 13.34
N ARG A 314 0.64 11.33 12.86
CA ARG A 314 1.70 11.94 13.65
C ARG A 314 1.16 12.61 14.92
N ASN A 315 0.02 13.29 14.83
CA ASN A 315 -0.59 13.95 15.98
C ASN A 315 -1.22 12.96 16.98
N LEU A 316 -1.58 11.74 16.52
CA LEU A 316 -2.25 10.74 17.35
C LEU A 316 -1.27 9.73 18.00
N THR A 317 -0.16 9.42 17.34
CA THR A 317 0.71 8.29 17.73
C THR A 317 2.18 8.65 17.90
N GLU A 318 2.57 9.93 17.70
CA GLU A 318 3.97 10.40 17.63
C GLU A 318 4.80 9.66 16.57
N SER A 319 4.19 8.81 15.77
CA SER A 319 4.81 8.04 14.69
C SER A 319 4.46 8.67 13.34
N SER A 320 5.48 8.86 12.48
CA SER A 320 5.28 9.44 11.15
C SER A 320 6.26 8.83 10.15
N LEU A 321 6.04 9.07 8.85
CA LEU A 321 7.00 8.67 7.81
C LEU A 321 8.19 9.65 7.73
N TRP A 322 7.98 10.91 8.09
CA TRP A 322 9.00 11.98 8.13
C TRP A 322 8.65 13.04 9.19
#